data_e4b5f14afd81ae93ec2777176025bd82
#
_entry.id   e4b5f14afd81ae93ec2777176025bd82
#
_cell.length_a   1.000
_cell.length_b   1.000
_cell.length_c   1.000
_cell.angle_alpha   90.00
_cell.angle_beta   90.00
_cell.angle_gamma   90.00
#
_symmetry.space_group_name_H-M   'P 1'
#
loop_
_entity.id
_entity.type
_entity.pdbx_description
1 polymer ?
#
loop_
_entity_poly.entity_id
_entity_poly.type
_entity_poly.pdbx_seq_one_letter_code
_entity_poly.pdbx_strand_id
1 'polypeptide(L)'
;MNKLIITLALCLVEFIANAQVFLDYATIEDIVKNEREYFNEIVEIYKNDDPMIRLDDIALVYYGQAFLPQYNPSNDQNEKALKRFHDAGNHTEAYNTAKKIMEYNPVSLNALFNLLISSKELGKSQEEFDSYANKYQKLLNMITEYGKGNTADSPFKVICPDDQNYVLFHELEIEKEVSRELDTETLCNIVVVEPSNKFQFRRVYFDLSLFLKHTEK
;
A
#
# COMPACT_ATOMS: atom_id res chain seq x y z
N MET A 1 35.71 14.14 35.78
CA MET A 1 34.76 14.91 34.94
C MET A 1 34.48 14.27 33.57
N ASN A 2 35.47 13.66 32.92
CA ASN A 2 35.27 13.14 31.55
C ASN A 2 34.46 11.85 31.40
N LYS A 3 34.37 11.02 32.44
CA LYS A 3 33.56 9.76 32.35
C LYS A 3 32.06 10.01 32.44
N LEU A 4 31.61 11.04 33.14
CA LEU A 4 30.18 11.37 33.27
C LEU A 4 29.58 11.96 31.98
N ILE A 5 30.40 12.70 31.22
CA ILE A 5 29.99 13.32 29.94
C ILE A 5 29.86 12.26 28.85
N ILE A 6 30.71 11.24 28.85
CA ILE A 6 30.66 10.14 27.86
C ILE A 6 29.43 9.25 28.09
N THR A 7 29.07 9.01 29.35
CA THR A 7 27.87 8.23 29.70
C THR A 7 26.57 8.96 29.30
N LEU A 8 26.52 10.29 29.45
CA LEU A 8 25.38 11.10 29.06
C LEU A 8 25.23 11.18 27.53
N ALA A 9 26.32 11.21 26.79
CA ALA A 9 26.33 11.22 25.32
C ALA A 9 25.88 9.85 24.73
N LEU A 10 26.24 8.72 25.40
CA LEU A 10 25.76 7.39 24.96
C LEU A 10 24.26 7.19 25.22
N CYS A 11 23.71 7.72 26.32
CA CYS A 11 22.26 7.63 26.58
C CYS A 11 21.42 8.49 25.63
N LEU A 12 21.97 9.51 24.98
CA LEU A 12 21.27 10.35 24.01
C LEU A 12 21.22 9.72 22.60
N VAL A 13 22.13 8.79 22.29
CA VAL A 13 22.17 8.11 20.99
C VAL A 13 21.16 6.96 20.91
N GLU A 14 20.80 6.35 22.04
CA GLU A 14 19.82 5.25 22.07
C GLU A 14 18.35 5.70 21.94
N PHE A 15 18.06 7.00 22.09
CA PHE A 15 16.70 7.54 21.98
C PHE A 15 16.26 7.89 20.55
N ILE A 16 17.13 7.80 19.55
CA ILE A 16 16.80 8.16 18.15
C ILE A 16 16.39 6.93 17.32
N ALA A 17 16.51 5.71 17.86
CA ALA A 17 16.43 4.48 17.05
C ALA A 17 15.03 3.85 16.91
N ASN A 18 13.96 4.45 17.46
CA ASN A 18 12.59 3.90 17.33
C ASN A 18 11.51 4.98 17.20
N ALA A 19 11.73 6.01 16.42
CA ALA A 19 10.61 6.82 15.95
C ALA A 19 9.85 5.95 14.92
N GLN A 20 8.84 5.21 15.41
CA GLN A 20 7.85 4.61 14.53
C GLN A 20 7.31 5.74 13.66
N VAL A 21 7.49 5.66 12.35
CA VAL A 21 6.95 6.65 11.42
C VAL A 21 5.44 6.66 11.63
N PHE A 22 4.94 7.76 12.19
CA PHE A 22 3.51 7.88 12.50
C PHE A 22 2.80 8.41 11.26
N LEU A 23 1.99 7.57 10.65
CA LEU A 23 1.14 7.99 9.56
C LEU A 23 -0.07 8.75 10.11
N ASP A 24 -0.09 10.06 9.94
CA ASP A 24 -1.19 10.92 10.34
C ASP A 24 -2.19 11.12 9.18
N TYR A 25 -3.29 10.39 9.25
CA TYR A 25 -4.37 10.50 8.26
C TYR A 25 -5.01 11.89 8.23
N ALA A 26 -5.05 12.62 9.34
CA ALA A 26 -5.62 13.96 9.37
C ALA A 26 -4.77 14.95 8.56
N THR A 27 -3.46 14.85 8.67
CA THR A 27 -2.53 15.64 7.85
C THR A 27 -2.65 15.29 6.36
N ILE A 28 -2.75 14.00 6.02
CA ILE A 28 -2.95 13.57 4.62
C ILE A 28 -4.28 14.10 4.08
N GLU A 29 -5.36 14.00 4.86
CA GLU A 29 -6.67 14.52 4.48
C GLU A 29 -6.64 16.03 4.25
N ASP A 30 -5.95 16.77 5.13
CA ASP A 30 -5.80 18.22 5.01
C ASP A 30 -5.04 18.61 3.74
N ILE A 31 -3.91 17.98 3.46
CA ILE A 31 -3.14 18.20 2.23
C ILE A 31 -4.01 17.93 0.98
N VAL A 32 -4.71 16.79 0.93
CA VAL A 32 -5.55 16.43 -0.21
C VAL A 32 -6.68 17.44 -0.43
N LYS A 33 -7.26 18.00 0.64
CA LYS A 33 -8.39 18.94 0.56
C LYS A 33 -7.97 20.38 0.32
N ASN A 34 -6.93 20.83 1.02
CA ASN A 34 -6.57 22.23 1.11
C ASN A 34 -5.27 22.60 0.38
N GLU A 35 -4.39 21.64 0.09
CA GLU A 35 -3.13 21.82 -0.64
C GLU A 35 -3.12 21.00 -1.95
N ARG A 36 -4.20 21.06 -2.72
CA ARG A 36 -4.46 20.21 -3.88
C ARG A 36 -3.37 20.27 -4.94
N GLU A 37 -2.78 21.42 -5.17
CA GLU A 37 -1.70 21.60 -6.14
C GLU A 37 -0.46 20.82 -5.71
N TYR A 38 -0.07 20.93 -4.45
CA TYR A 38 1.03 20.15 -3.88
C TYR A 38 0.78 18.64 -3.97
N PHE A 39 -0.42 18.19 -3.56
CA PHE A 39 -0.78 16.78 -3.70
C PHE A 39 -0.64 16.28 -5.14
N ASN A 40 -1.15 17.03 -6.10
CA ASN A 40 -1.08 16.67 -7.52
C ASN A 40 0.37 16.64 -8.04
N GLU A 41 1.25 17.54 -7.58
CA GLU A 41 2.67 17.51 -7.91
C GLU A 41 3.33 16.20 -7.45
N ILE A 42 3.08 15.79 -6.20
CA ILE A 42 3.62 14.53 -5.67
C ILE A 42 3.04 13.31 -6.42
N VAL A 43 1.76 13.34 -6.80
CA VAL A 43 1.16 12.30 -7.66
C VAL A 43 1.89 12.18 -9.00
N GLU A 44 2.23 13.30 -9.64
CA GLU A 44 2.96 13.27 -10.92
C GLU A 44 4.41 12.79 -10.75
N ILE A 45 5.11 13.14 -9.66
CA ILE A 45 6.43 12.60 -9.31
C ILE A 45 6.36 11.07 -9.19
N TYR A 46 5.33 10.54 -8.49
CA TYR A 46 5.11 9.10 -8.36
C TYR A 46 4.80 8.43 -9.70
N LYS A 47 3.91 9.02 -10.53
CA LYS A 47 3.58 8.49 -11.86
C LYS A 47 4.77 8.39 -12.79
N ASN A 48 5.71 9.33 -12.69
CA ASN A 48 6.93 9.36 -13.48
C ASN A 48 8.03 8.41 -12.95
N ASP A 49 7.74 7.63 -11.91
CA ASP A 49 8.66 6.69 -11.27
C ASP A 49 9.99 7.34 -10.86
N ASP A 50 9.92 8.56 -10.32
CA ASP A 50 11.10 9.29 -9.88
C ASP A 50 11.87 8.45 -8.84
N PRO A 51 13.17 8.18 -9.07
CA PRO A 51 13.98 7.37 -8.16
C PRO A 51 14.24 8.06 -6.81
N MET A 52 14.05 9.37 -6.72
CA MET A 52 14.28 10.16 -5.50
C MET A 52 13.01 10.38 -4.68
N ILE A 53 11.87 9.83 -5.10
CA ILE A 53 10.61 9.95 -4.35
C ILE A 53 10.78 9.34 -2.95
N ARG A 54 10.35 10.08 -1.93
CA ARG A 54 10.49 9.66 -0.54
C ARG A 54 9.35 8.72 -0.14
N LEU A 55 9.57 7.93 0.90
CA LEU A 55 8.56 7.02 1.44
C LEU A 55 7.29 7.77 1.88
N ASP A 56 7.45 8.94 2.53
CA ASP A 56 6.32 9.76 2.96
C ASP A 56 5.50 10.30 1.79
N ASP A 57 6.15 10.61 0.66
CA ASP A 57 5.49 11.06 -0.55
C ASP A 57 4.68 9.92 -1.20
N ILE A 58 5.21 8.70 -1.19
CA ILE A 58 4.48 7.50 -1.62
C ILE A 58 3.28 7.25 -0.72
N ALA A 59 3.44 7.39 0.60
CA ALA A 59 2.35 7.27 1.57
C ALA A 59 1.28 8.34 1.34
N LEU A 60 1.68 9.59 1.09
CA LEU A 60 0.75 10.67 0.74
C LEU A 60 -0.06 10.33 -0.51
N VAL A 61 0.58 9.81 -1.58
CA VAL A 61 -0.13 9.42 -2.80
C VAL A 61 -1.08 8.24 -2.54
N TYR A 62 -0.63 7.20 -1.84
CA TYR A 62 -1.43 6.00 -1.59
C TYR A 62 -2.62 6.28 -0.69
N TYR A 63 -2.39 6.77 0.52
CA TYR A 63 -3.49 7.04 1.46
C TYR A 63 -4.33 8.24 1.05
N GLY A 64 -3.75 9.19 0.34
CA GLY A 64 -4.45 10.35 -0.21
C GLY A 64 -5.56 9.98 -1.19
N GLN A 65 -5.46 8.84 -1.89
CA GLN A 65 -6.54 8.36 -2.75
C GLN A 65 -7.86 8.18 -1.99
N ALA A 66 -7.81 7.70 -0.74
CA ALA A 66 -9.00 7.51 0.08
C ALA A 66 -9.77 8.82 0.41
N PHE A 67 -9.14 9.98 0.27
CA PHE A 67 -9.76 11.28 0.51
C PHE A 67 -10.22 11.98 -0.77
N LEU A 68 -10.03 11.35 -1.95
CA LEU A 68 -10.52 11.88 -3.21
C LEU A 68 -12.03 11.66 -3.36
N PRO A 69 -12.79 12.63 -3.94
CA PRO A 69 -14.23 12.49 -4.13
C PRO A 69 -14.65 11.29 -4.96
N GLN A 70 -13.80 10.88 -5.92
CA GLN A 70 -14.05 9.74 -6.80
C GLN A 70 -13.66 8.38 -6.20
N TYR A 71 -13.04 8.35 -5.02
CA TYR A 71 -12.61 7.10 -4.38
C TYR A 71 -13.82 6.23 -4.04
N ASN A 72 -13.92 5.08 -4.67
CA ASN A 72 -14.98 4.10 -4.46
C ASN A 72 -14.52 2.68 -4.84
N PRO A 73 -13.62 2.07 -4.07
CA PRO A 73 -13.01 0.80 -4.44
C PRO A 73 -14.02 -0.35 -4.55
N SER A 74 -15.12 -0.30 -3.79
CA SER A 74 -16.16 -1.34 -3.83
C SER A 74 -16.99 -1.34 -5.12
N ASN A 75 -17.11 -0.21 -5.80
CA ASN A 75 -17.99 -0.03 -6.96
C ASN A 75 -17.27 0.37 -8.25
N ASP A 76 -15.95 0.37 -8.26
CA ASP A 76 -15.19 0.67 -9.46
C ASP A 76 -15.41 -0.42 -10.52
N GLN A 77 -16.02 -0.02 -11.66
CA GLN A 77 -16.37 -0.95 -12.73
C GLN A 77 -15.14 -1.41 -13.51
N ASN A 78 -14.07 -0.60 -13.59
CA ASN A 78 -12.83 -1.00 -14.24
C ASN A 78 -12.07 -2.02 -13.38
N GLU A 79 -12.05 -1.85 -12.05
CA GLU A 79 -11.47 -2.85 -11.13
C GLU A 79 -12.19 -4.20 -11.24
N LYS A 80 -13.53 -4.19 -11.29
CA LYS A 80 -14.33 -5.40 -11.50
C LYS A 80 -14.12 -6.03 -12.88
N ALA A 81 -13.94 -5.21 -13.91
CA ALA A 81 -13.64 -5.69 -15.25
C ALA A 81 -12.23 -6.28 -15.34
N LEU A 82 -11.26 -5.62 -14.73
CA LEU A 82 -9.87 -6.06 -14.67
C LEU A 82 -9.76 -7.45 -14.05
N LYS A 83 -10.43 -7.68 -12.91
CA LYS A 83 -10.48 -8.99 -12.29
C LYS A 83 -11.01 -10.06 -13.22
N ARG A 84 -12.12 -9.79 -13.93
CA ARG A 84 -12.71 -10.75 -14.90
C ARG A 84 -11.76 -11.05 -16.06
N PHE A 85 -11.05 -10.05 -16.59
CA PHE A 85 -10.08 -10.24 -17.66
C PHE A 85 -8.86 -11.04 -17.18
N HIS A 86 -8.40 -10.78 -15.97
CA HIS A 86 -7.35 -11.55 -15.32
C HIS A 86 -7.75 -13.04 -15.19
N ASP A 87 -8.92 -13.31 -14.58
CA ASP A 87 -9.44 -14.65 -14.35
C ASP A 87 -9.65 -15.42 -15.68
N ALA A 88 -9.95 -14.70 -16.77
CA ALA A 88 -10.12 -15.26 -18.11
C ALA A 88 -8.80 -15.40 -18.90
N GLY A 89 -7.65 -14.98 -18.36
CA GLY A 89 -6.38 -14.95 -19.08
C GLY A 89 -6.36 -13.98 -20.28
N ASN A 90 -7.28 -13.02 -20.32
CA ASN A 90 -7.35 -12.03 -21.41
C ASN A 90 -6.38 -10.87 -21.14
N HIS A 91 -5.08 -11.12 -21.38
CA HIS A 91 -4.00 -10.18 -21.06
C HIS A 91 -4.11 -8.85 -21.82
N THR A 92 -4.68 -8.84 -23.03
CA THR A 92 -4.86 -7.60 -23.80
C THR A 92 -5.86 -6.67 -23.11
N GLU A 93 -7.04 -7.17 -22.78
CA GLU A 93 -8.05 -6.36 -22.10
C GLU A 93 -7.66 -6.04 -20.65
N ALA A 94 -6.99 -6.96 -19.95
CA ALA A 94 -6.44 -6.72 -18.63
C ALA A 94 -5.43 -5.55 -18.65
N TYR A 95 -4.49 -5.56 -19.60
CA TYR A 95 -3.52 -4.48 -19.77
C TYR A 95 -4.20 -3.13 -20.05
N ASN A 96 -5.11 -3.09 -21.03
CA ASN A 96 -5.80 -1.86 -21.42
C ASN A 96 -6.66 -1.31 -20.27
N THR A 97 -7.33 -2.19 -19.53
CA THR A 97 -8.17 -1.80 -18.39
C THR A 97 -7.30 -1.31 -17.23
N ALA A 98 -6.21 -2.00 -16.92
CA ALA A 98 -5.27 -1.57 -15.88
C ALA A 98 -4.66 -0.21 -16.20
N LYS A 99 -4.28 0.06 -17.45
CA LYS A 99 -3.82 1.39 -17.90
C LYS A 99 -4.85 2.49 -17.60
N LYS A 100 -6.14 2.23 -17.87
CA LYS A 100 -7.21 3.19 -17.56
C LYS A 100 -7.34 3.44 -16.06
N ILE A 101 -7.21 2.39 -15.23
CA ILE A 101 -7.23 2.54 -13.78
C ILE A 101 -6.08 3.44 -13.32
N MET A 102 -4.86 3.23 -13.85
CA MET A 102 -3.68 4.01 -13.50
C MET A 102 -3.80 5.52 -13.82
N GLU A 103 -4.71 5.93 -14.71
CA GLU A 103 -4.95 7.35 -15.01
C GLU A 103 -5.55 8.09 -13.81
N TYR A 104 -6.51 7.46 -13.09
CA TYR A 104 -7.22 8.07 -11.97
C TYR A 104 -6.86 7.48 -10.59
N ASN A 105 -6.35 6.26 -10.54
CA ASN A 105 -5.84 5.60 -9.34
C ASN A 105 -4.44 5.01 -9.61
N PRO A 106 -3.39 5.84 -9.57
CA PRO A 106 -2.04 5.40 -9.89
C PRO A 106 -1.42 4.45 -8.86
N VAL A 107 -2.09 4.24 -7.72
CA VAL A 107 -1.65 3.37 -6.63
C VAL A 107 -2.48 2.08 -6.50
N SER A 108 -3.29 1.74 -7.50
CA SER A 108 -4.01 0.46 -7.51
C SER A 108 -3.01 -0.69 -7.61
N LEU A 109 -2.87 -1.45 -6.52
CA LEU A 109 -2.04 -2.67 -6.50
C LEU A 109 -2.57 -3.71 -7.49
N ASN A 110 -3.90 -3.82 -7.64
CA ASN A 110 -4.52 -4.70 -8.64
C ASN A 110 -4.14 -4.30 -10.08
N ALA A 111 -4.21 -3.01 -10.41
CA ALA A 111 -3.84 -2.54 -11.74
C ALA A 111 -2.34 -2.75 -12.02
N LEU A 112 -1.46 -2.40 -11.08
CA LEU A 112 -0.02 -2.61 -11.21
C LEU A 112 0.34 -4.08 -11.39
N PHE A 113 -0.24 -4.97 -10.58
CA PHE A 113 -0.02 -6.41 -10.68
C PHE A 113 -0.47 -6.97 -12.05
N ASN A 114 -1.63 -6.54 -12.53
CA ASN A 114 -2.11 -6.94 -13.86
C ASN A 114 -1.25 -6.37 -15.00
N LEU A 115 -0.72 -5.15 -14.86
CA LEU A 115 0.24 -4.60 -15.81
C LEU A 115 1.53 -5.42 -15.85
N LEU A 116 2.05 -5.88 -14.70
CA LEU A 116 3.21 -6.76 -14.65
C LEU A 116 3.00 -8.06 -15.43
N ILE A 117 1.92 -8.78 -15.11
CA ILE A 117 1.62 -10.05 -15.77
C ILE A 117 1.36 -9.83 -17.27
N SER A 118 0.49 -8.88 -17.60
CA SER A 118 0.09 -8.66 -18.99
C SER A 118 1.22 -8.10 -19.85
N SER A 119 2.10 -7.26 -19.29
CA SER A 119 3.28 -6.75 -20.01
C SER A 119 4.21 -7.90 -20.43
N LYS A 120 4.43 -8.85 -19.52
CA LYS A 120 5.24 -10.04 -19.81
C LYS A 120 4.60 -10.90 -20.89
N GLU A 121 3.32 -11.23 -20.77
CA GLU A 121 2.58 -12.08 -21.73
C GLU A 121 2.43 -11.44 -23.10
N LEU A 122 2.33 -10.11 -23.18
CA LEU A 122 2.20 -9.35 -24.42
C LEU A 122 3.56 -8.95 -25.02
N GLY A 123 4.68 -9.31 -24.39
CA GLY A 123 6.02 -8.98 -24.87
C GLY A 123 6.30 -7.48 -24.90
N LYS A 124 5.82 -6.73 -23.91
CA LYS A 124 6.13 -5.30 -23.77
C LYS A 124 7.61 -5.08 -23.46
N SER A 125 8.07 -3.83 -23.56
CA SER A 125 9.47 -3.52 -23.29
C SER A 125 9.86 -3.81 -21.82
N GLN A 126 11.12 -4.14 -21.59
CA GLN A 126 11.66 -4.35 -20.25
C GLN A 126 11.55 -3.08 -19.42
N GLU A 127 11.79 -1.91 -20.01
CA GLU A 127 11.66 -0.61 -19.35
C GLU A 127 10.25 -0.39 -18.79
N GLU A 128 9.22 -0.73 -19.57
CA GLU A 128 7.84 -0.61 -19.14
C GLU A 128 7.51 -1.58 -18.00
N PHE A 129 7.97 -2.83 -18.11
CA PHE A 129 7.81 -3.83 -17.04
C PHE A 129 8.50 -3.37 -15.75
N ASP A 130 9.76 -2.89 -15.84
CA ASP A 130 10.53 -2.44 -14.67
C ASP A 130 9.88 -1.24 -13.99
N SER A 131 9.31 -0.30 -14.73
CA SER A 131 8.58 0.84 -14.15
C SER A 131 7.35 0.38 -13.34
N TYR A 132 6.57 -0.59 -13.83
CA TYR A 132 5.45 -1.13 -13.05
C TYR A 132 5.93 -1.92 -11.84
N ALA A 133 7.01 -2.71 -11.99
CA ALA A 133 7.59 -3.48 -10.89
C ALA A 133 8.10 -2.57 -9.77
N ASN A 134 8.78 -1.48 -10.12
CA ASN A 134 9.28 -0.50 -9.16
C ASN A 134 8.13 0.15 -8.38
N LYS A 135 7.08 0.62 -9.07
CA LYS A 135 5.90 1.22 -8.43
C LYS A 135 5.19 0.24 -7.51
N TYR A 136 5.00 -0.98 -7.97
CA TYR A 136 4.37 -2.04 -7.20
C TYR A 136 5.15 -2.34 -5.90
N GLN A 137 6.47 -2.54 -6.02
CA GLN A 137 7.32 -2.82 -4.87
C GLN A 137 7.41 -1.62 -3.91
N LYS A 138 7.49 -0.38 -4.42
CA LYS A 138 7.47 0.83 -3.59
C LYS A 138 6.21 0.90 -2.73
N LEU A 139 5.02 0.54 -3.26
CA LEU A 139 3.78 0.51 -2.49
C LEU A 139 3.78 -0.57 -1.41
N LEU A 140 4.20 -1.80 -1.75
CA LEU A 140 4.27 -2.89 -0.77
C LEU A 140 5.24 -2.54 0.36
N ASN A 141 6.43 -2.06 0.03
CA ASN A 141 7.41 -1.62 1.01
C ASN A 141 6.86 -0.50 1.91
N MET A 142 6.19 0.49 1.31
CA MET A 142 5.59 1.58 2.07
C MET A 142 4.55 1.05 3.06
N ILE A 143 3.65 0.16 2.66
CA ILE A 143 2.62 -0.41 3.55
C ILE A 143 3.27 -1.14 4.73
N THR A 144 4.35 -1.89 4.50
CA THR A 144 5.03 -2.68 5.54
C THR A 144 5.96 -1.85 6.43
N GLU A 145 6.45 -0.72 5.97
CA GLU A 145 7.24 0.21 6.79
C GLU A 145 6.37 1.01 7.79
N TYR A 146 5.11 1.31 7.45
CA TYR A 146 4.20 2.05 8.32
C TYR A 146 3.43 1.19 9.33
N GLY A 147 3.67 -0.12 9.36
CA GLY A 147 3.07 -1.05 10.33
C GLY A 147 3.89 -2.33 10.43
N LYS A 148 3.73 -3.07 11.52
CA LYS A 148 4.36 -4.39 11.70
C LYS A 148 3.43 -5.54 11.36
N GLY A 149 2.14 -5.29 11.26
CA GLY A 149 1.11 -6.26 10.93
C GLY A 149 0.91 -7.38 11.95
N ASN A 150 1.63 -7.40 13.06
CA ASN A 150 1.61 -8.50 14.02
C ASN A 150 0.70 -8.27 15.24
N THR A 151 0.17 -7.05 15.42
CA THR A 151 -0.79 -6.68 16.47
C THR A 151 -1.77 -5.64 15.94
N ALA A 152 -2.91 -5.48 16.64
CA ALA A 152 -3.89 -4.43 16.32
C ALA A 152 -3.36 -3.01 16.59
N ASP A 153 -2.35 -2.84 17.44
CA ASP A 153 -1.72 -1.53 17.71
C ASP A 153 -0.74 -1.10 16.62
N SER A 154 -0.30 -2.04 15.78
CA SER A 154 0.63 -1.78 14.67
C SER A 154 0.23 -2.56 13.42
N PRO A 155 -1.00 -2.36 12.91
CA PRO A 155 -1.50 -3.07 11.73
C PRO A 155 -0.84 -2.57 10.46
N PHE A 156 -0.84 -3.37 9.41
CA PHE A 156 -0.63 -2.85 8.07
C PHE A 156 -1.86 -2.04 7.65
N LYS A 157 -1.63 -0.85 7.13
CA LYS A 157 -2.71 0.06 6.75
C LYS A 157 -2.96 -0.03 5.26
N VAL A 158 -4.22 -0.31 4.87
CA VAL A 158 -4.59 -0.41 3.45
C VAL A 158 -5.84 0.40 3.14
N ILE A 159 -5.92 0.93 1.93
CA ILE A 159 -7.08 1.71 1.48
C ILE A 159 -8.13 0.84 0.77
N CYS A 160 -7.76 -0.35 0.30
CA CYS A 160 -8.66 -1.30 -0.34
C CYS A 160 -8.52 -2.67 0.32
N PRO A 161 -9.62 -3.40 0.64
CA PRO A 161 -9.53 -4.74 1.21
C PRO A 161 -8.74 -5.74 0.37
N ASP A 162 -8.77 -5.61 -0.96
CA ASP A 162 -8.03 -6.49 -1.86
C ASP A 162 -6.50 -6.30 -1.76
N ASP A 163 -6.05 -5.11 -1.32
CA ASP A 163 -4.62 -4.82 -1.12
C ASP A 163 -3.96 -5.76 -0.10
N GLN A 164 -4.75 -6.28 0.86
CA GLN A 164 -4.28 -7.26 1.84
C GLN A 164 -3.67 -8.50 1.17
N ASN A 165 -4.26 -8.95 0.06
CA ASN A 165 -3.80 -10.16 -0.62
C ASN A 165 -2.43 -9.94 -1.25
N TYR A 166 -2.18 -8.75 -1.82
CA TYR A 166 -0.87 -8.41 -2.39
C TYR A 166 0.21 -8.32 -1.32
N VAL A 167 -0.11 -7.74 -0.14
CA VAL A 167 0.81 -7.73 1.01
C VAL A 167 1.06 -9.15 1.49
N LEU A 168 0.02 -9.96 1.73
CA LEU A 168 0.16 -11.33 2.23
C LEU A 168 1.02 -12.20 1.30
N PHE A 169 0.66 -12.26 0.02
CA PHE A 169 1.27 -13.23 -0.89
C PHE A 169 2.60 -12.75 -1.49
N HIS A 170 2.75 -11.45 -1.75
CA HIS A 170 3.91 -10.96 -2.49
C HIS A 170 4.96 -10.30 -1.59
N GLU A 171 4.55 -9.72 -0.45
CA GLU A 171 5.51 -9.10 0.46
C GLU A 171 5.86 -10.01 1.63
N LEU A 172 4.85 -10.61 2.28
CA LEU A 172 5.07 -11.50 3.43
C LEU A 172 5.32 -12.96 3.03
N GLU A 173 5.20 -13.32 1.75
CA GLU A 173 5.37 -14.68 1.23
C GLU A 173 4.50 -15.72 1.97
N ILE A 174 3.28 -15.35 2.35
CA ILE A 174 2.33 -16.25 2.98
C ILE A 174 1.73 -17.16 1.90
N GLU A 175 1.93 -18.47 2.06
CA GLU A 175 1.40 -19.44 1.09
C GLU A 175 -0.03 -19.89 1.42
N LYS A 176 -0.42 -19.79 2.72
CA LYS A 176 -1.73 -20.28 3.15
C LYS A 176 -2.37 -19.40 4.19
N GLU A 177 -3.56 -18.91 3.81
CA GLU A 177 -4.53 -18.31 4.72
C GLU A 177 -5.41 -19.41 5.34
N VAL A 178 -5.66 -19.33 6.64
CA VAL A 178 -6.50 -20.27 7.39
C VAL A 178 -7.90 -19.70 7.60
N SER A 179 -7.99 -18.45 8.02
CA SER A 179 -9.25 -17.73 8.22
C SER A 179 -9.04 -16.23 8.18
N ARG A 180 -10.16 -15.50 8.01
CA ARG A 180 -10.17 -14.03 8.02
C ARG A 180 -11.42 -13.54 8.75
N GLU A 181 -11.25 -12.56 9.62
CA GLU A 181 -12.37 -11.97 10.37
C GLU A 181 -12.13 -10.46 10.56
N LEU A 182 -13.22 -9.69 10.56
CA LEU A 182 -13.18 -8.26 10.87
C LEU A 182 -13.45 -8.06 12.37
N ASP A 183 -12.48 -7.49 13.07
CA ASP A 183 -12.67 -6.96 14.40
C ASP A 183 -13.27 -5.55 14.29
N THR A 184 -14.54 -5.43 14.68
CA THR A 184 -15.29 -4.17 14.58
C THR A 184 -14.91 -3.14 15.65
N GLU A 185 -14.21 -3.53 16.72
CA GLU A 185 -13.74 -2.60 17.73
C GLU A 185 -12.49 -1.86 17.26
N THR A 186 -11.55 -2.58 16.71
CA THR A 186 -10.28 -2.02 16.19
C THR A 186 -10.34 -1.62 14.70
N LEU A 187 -11.41 -2.00 13.98
CA LEU A 187 -11.56 -1.90 12.53
C LEU A 187 -10.43 -2.62 11.77
N CYS A 188 -9.81 -3.60 12.42
CA CYS A 188 -8.78 -4.43 11.82
C CYS A 188 -9.37 -5.71 11.23
N ASN A 189 -8.97 -6.02 10.01
CA ASN A 189 -9.15 -7.36 9.47
C ASN A 189 -8.01 -8.23 9.98
N ILE A 190 -8.35 -9.32 10.68
CA ILE A 190 -7.40 -10.26 11.26
C ILE A 190 -7.34 -11.48 10.36
N VAL A 191 -6.18 -11.70 9.73
CA VAL A 191 -5.95 -12.85 8.85
C VAL A 191 -5.10 -13.87 9.59
N VAL A 192 -5.64 -15.07 9.82
CA VAL A 192 -4.89 -16.19 10.39
C VAL A 192 -4.17 -16.92 9.26
N VAL A 193 -2.86 -17.10 9.41
CA VAL A 193 -2.00 -17.64 8.37
C VAL A 193 -1.08 -18.75 8.89
N GLU A 194 -0.53 -19.54 7.98
CA GLU A 194 0.68 -20.32 8.24
C GLU A 194 1.88 -19.36 8.11
N PRO A 195 2.78 -19.26 9.12
CA PRO A 195 3.93 -18.36 9.07
C PRO A 195 4.86 -18.66 7.89
N SER A 196 5.46 -17.61 7.34
CA SER A 196 6.49 -17.69 6.30
C SER A 196 7.88 -17.36 6.86
N ASN A 197 8.90 -17.42 6.00
CA ASN A 197 10.24 -16.97 6.37
C ASN A 197 10.30 -15.44 6.61
N LYS A 198 9.45 -14.66 5.94
CA LYS A 198 9.39 -13.20 6.09
C LYS A 198 8.48 -12.77 7.23
N PHE A 199 7.50 -13.59 7.62
CA PHE A 199 6.55 -13.22 8.67
C PHE A 199 6.28 -14.43 9.59
N GLN A 200 6.85 -14.39 10.80
CA GLN A 200 6.86 -15.51 11.75
C GLN A 200 5.61 -15.60 12.64
N PHE A 201 4.65 -14.68 12.49
CA PHE A 201 3.43 -14.65 13.30
C PHE A 201 2.30 -15.40 12.60
N ARG A 202 1.35 -15.92 13.41
CA ARG A 202 0.16 -16.62 12.90
C ARG A 202 -1.01 -15.70 12.57
N ARG A 203 -0.95 -14.43 12.95
CA ARG A 203 -1.99 -13.44 12.69
C ARG A 203 -1.37 -12.22 12.04
N VAL A 204 -2.02 -11.77 10.97
CA VAL A 204 -1.70 -10.53 10.28
C VAL A 204 -2.87 -9.58 10.49
N TYR A 205 -2.60 -8.37 10.94
CA TYR A 205 -3.59 -7.34 11.21
C TYR A 205 -3.53 -6.28 10.12
N PHE A 206 -4.70 -5.97 9.54
CA PHE A 206 -4.85 -4.93 8.52
C PHE A 206 -5.87 -3.89 8.99
N ASP A 207 -5.48 -2.63 9.09
CA ASP A 207 -6.39 -1.51 9.35
C ASP A 207 -7.21 -1.21 8.10
N LEU A 208 -8.52 -1.32 8.20
CA LEU A 208 -9.50 -0.99 7.16
C LEU A 208 -10.28 0.30 7.45
N SER A 209 -9.88 1.09 8.44
CA SER A 209 -10.64 2.26 8.89
C SER A 209 -10.92 3.27 7.78
N LEU A 210 -9.96 3.51 6.87
CA LEU A 210 -10.16 4.39 5.71
C LEU A 210 -11.21 3.84 4.73
N PHE A 211 -11.16 2.54 4.45
CA PHE A 211 -12.14 1.90 3.58
C PHE A 211 -13.56 1.93 4.19
N LEU A 212 -13.68 1.54 5.46
CA LEU A 212 -14.98 1.43 6.14
C LEU A 212 -15.68 2.79 6.26
N LYS A 213 -14.95 3.88 6.51
CA LYS A 213 -15.52 5.25 6.51
C LYS A 213 -16.20 5.65 5.20
N HIS A 214 -15.83 5.03 4.07
CA HIS A 214 -16.42 5.32 2.76
C HIS A 214 -17.58 4.41 2.39
N THR A 215 -17.75 3.27 3.08
CA THR A 215 -18.87 2.33 2.84
C THR A 215 -20.12 2.65 3.65
N GLU A 216 -20.01 3.49 4.69
CA GLU A 216 -21.12 3.93 5.54
C GLU A 216 -21.89 5.15 5.00
N LYS A 217 -21.54 5.66 3.81
CA LYS A 217 -22.23 6.76 3.12
C LYS A 217 -23.11 6.25 1.98
#